data_bb9504e6526563deb28b888772d1568f
#
_entry.id   bb9504e6526563deb28b888772d1568f
#
_cell.length_a   1.000
_cell.length_b   1.000
_cell.length_c   1.000
_cell.angle_alpha   90.00
_cell.angle_beta   90.00
_cell.angle_gamma   90.00
#
_symmetry.space_group_name_H-M   'P 1'
#
loop_
_entity.id
_entity.type
_entity.pdbx_description
1 polymer ?
#
loop_
_entity_poly.entity_id
_entity_poly.type
_entity_poly.pdbx_seq_one_letter_code
_entity_poly.pdbx_strand_id
1 'polypeptide(L)'
;MKYLLIFGLIMAMFSSCCDKSQEINTLTKEEKADGWQLLFDGKTSDGWRNYGKTTFPNGWEITEDGTIHCPGSGRGEAGGKDRGDILYGDKMFGNFHLKLEWKISKGGNSGIFYLGQENDSLDYIWKTAPEMQVLDNINHPDANAGIAGNRQAGSLYDLYPAVPQNAKPVGEWNQVEIKVYKGSVWHIQNGETVVEYHLWTPEWNDLVAGSKFPALNPAWADVASEGYIGLQDHGDDVWFRNIKIKEL
;
A
#
# COMPACT_ATOMS: atom_id res chain seq x y z
N MET A 1 69.29 33.18 1.69
CA MET A 1 67.87 33.22 2.12
C MET A 1 67.23 31.92 1.70
N LYS A 2 66.92 31.01 2.61
CA LYS A 2 66.25 29.73 2.34
C LYS A 2 64.80 29.87 2.78
N TYR A 3 63.85 29.76 1.86
CA TYR A 3 62.44 29.75 2.17
C TYR A 3 62.02 28.29 2.45
N LEU A 4 61.52 28.07 3.67
CA LEU A 4 60.95 26.81 4.13
C LEU A 4 59.47 26.84 3.81
N LEU A 5 58.97 26.03 2.86
CA LEU A 5 57.57 25.81 2.56
C LEU A 5 57.01 24.73 3.52
N ILE A 6 56.15 25.14 4.42
CA ILE A 6 55.41 24.22 5.29
C ILE A 6 54.12 23.81 4.51
N PHE A 7 54.09 22.55 4.09
CA PHE A 7 52.86 21.93 3.56
C PHE A 7 51.98 21.47 4.72
N GLY A 8 50.91 22.22 4.98
CA GLY A 8 49.88 21.80 5.93
C GLY A 8 48.98 20.71 5.32
N LEU A 9 49.05 19.50 5.87
CA LEU A 9 48.22 18.37 5.53
C LEU A 9 46.83 18.57 6.19
N ILE A 10 45.81 18.98 5.42
CA ILE A 10 44.44 19.02 5.90
C ILE A 10 43.89 17.60 5.81
N MET A 11 43.77 16.94 6.96
CA MET A 11 43.17 15.63 7.13
C MET A 11 41.64 15.82 7.15
N ALA A 12 40.98 15.64 6.02
CA ALA A 12 39.52 15.62 5.94
C ALA A 12 39.00 14.35 6.66
N MET A 13 38.45 14.54 7.85
CA MET A 13 37.71 13.47 8.53
C MET A 13 36.39 13.23 7.77
N PHE A 14 36.35 12.21 6.93
CA PHE A 14 35.09 11.67 6.43
C PHE A 14 34.38 10.98 7.61
N SER A 15 33.43 11.69 8.22
CA SER A 15 32.48 11.08 9.14
C SER A 15 31.60 10.13 8.31
N SER A 16 31.91 8.84 8.35
CA SER A 16 31.04 7.80 7.83
C SER A 16 29.79 7.78 8.71
N CYS A 17 28.74 8.46 8.30
CA CYS A 17 27.40 8.19 8.82
C CYS A 17 27.07 6.74 8.47
N CYS A 18 27.26 5.85 9.45
CA CYS A 18 26.68 4.51 9.39
C CYS A 18 25.17 4.70 9.44
N ASP A 19 24.52 4.66 8.29
CA ASP A 19 23.06 4.66 8.18
C ASP A 19 22.61 3.35 8.86
N LYS A 20 22.23 3.45 10.14
CA LYS A 20 21.59 2.32 10.83
C LYS A 20 20.24 2.17 10.13
N SER A 21 20.07 1.08 9.37
CA SER A 21 18.75 0.72 8.84
C SER A 21 17.73 0.84 9.97
N GLN A 22 16.66 1.59 9.71
CA GLN A 22 15.57 1.72 10.68
C GLN A 22 15.07 0.32 11.02
N GLU A 23 14.87 0.05 12.32
CA GLU A 23 14.22 -1.18 12.77
C GLU A 23 12.80 -1.23 12.20
N ILE A 24 12.41 -2.38 11.67
CA ILE A 24 11.08 -2.54 11.07
C ILE A 24 9.97 -2.38 12.12
N ASN A 25 8.80 -1.93 11.68
CA ASN A 25 7.61 -1.68 12.52
C ASN A 25 7.89 -0.75 13.70
N THR A 26 8.77 0.23 13.48
CA THR A 26 9.08 1.27 14.47
C THR A 26 8.92 2.66 13.88
N LEU A 27 8.71 3.64 14.74
CA LEU A 27 8.75 5.05 14.38
C LEU A 27 10.04 5.68 14.87
N THR A 28 10.71 6.47 14.03
CA THR A 28 11.79 7.33 14.47
C THR A 28 11.28 8.41 15.43
N LYS A 29 12.19 9.11 16.09
CA LYS A 29 11.83 10.24 16.95
C LYS A 29 11.18 11.36 16.15
N GLU A 30 11.68 11.60 14.95
CA GLU A 30 11.20 12.59 14.00
C GLU A 30 9.79 12.22 13.50
N GLU A 31 9.54 10.97 13.15
CA GLU A 31 8.22 10.49 12.75
C GLU A 31 7.20 10.64 13.88
N LYS A 32 7.57 10.30 15.12
CA LYS A 32 6.70 10.50 16.29
C LYS A 32 6.37 11.98 16.51
N ALA A 33 7.37 12.85 16.39
CA ALA A 33 7.18 14.29 16.54
C ALA A 33 6.34 14.89 15.40
N ASP A 34 6.41 14.30 14.20
CA ASP A 34 5.65 14.69 13.01
C ASP A 34 4.23 14.08 12.95
N GLY A 35 3.81 13.30 13.97
CA GLY A 35 2.45 12.78 14.12
C GLY A 35 2.19 11.44 13.42
N TRP A 36 3.23 10.73 13.00
CA TRP A 36 3.08 9.37 12.47
C TRP A 36 2.64 8.38 13.55
N GLN A 37 1.79 7.44 13.17
CA GLN A 37 1.30 6.34 14.00
C GLN A 37 1.57 5.02 13.29
N LEU A 38 1.92 3.98 14.07
CA LEU A 38 1.97 2.62 13.55
C LEU A 38 0.55 2.07 13.46
N LEU A 39 0.22 1.46 12.33
CA LEU A 39 -0.98 0.62 12.18
C LEU A 39 -0.65 -0.87 12.40
N PHE A 40 0.64 -1.21 12.49
CA PHE A 40 1.10 -2.57 12.77
C PHE A 40 2.40 -2.52 13.58
N ASP A 41 2.43 -3.22 14.69
CA ASP A 41 3.55 -3.25 15.65
C ASP A 41 4.57 -4.38 15.39
N GLY A 42 4.30 -5.23 14.38
CA GLY A 42 5.14 -6.39 14.04
C GLY A 42 4.90 -7.61 14.93
N LYS A 43 3.94 -7.61 15.85
CA LYS A 43 3.74 -8.66 16.84
C LYS A 43 2.29 -9.09 17.02
N THR A 44 1.36 -8.17 16.91
CA THR A 44 -0.06 -8.40 17.15
C THR A 44 -0.89 -8.01 15.93
N SER A 45 -2.10 -8.51 15.85
CA SER A 45 -3.09 -8.09 14.86
C SER A 45 -3.99 -6.96 15.37
N ASP A 46 -3.59 -6.28 16.44
CA ASP A 46 -4.38 -5.22 17.06
C ASP A 46 -4.78 -4.15 16.05
N GLY A 47 -6.05 -3.76 16.05
CA GLY A 47 -6.65 -2.85 15.09
C GLY A 47 -7.05 -3.49 13.76
N TRP A 48 -6.54 -4.67 13.41
CA TRP A 48 -6.87 -5.36 12.16
C TRP A 48 -7.97 -6.40 12.34
N ARG A 49 -8.92 -6.41 11.43
CA ARG A 49 -10.02 -7.35 11.40
C ARG A 49 -10.45 -7.68 9.97
N ASN A 50 -11.19 -8.75 9.80
CA ASN A 50 -11.77 -9.10 8.52
C ASN A 50 -12.86 -8.10 8.09
N TYR A 51 -13.03 -7.88 6.81
CA TYR A 51 -14.14 -7.09 6.25
C TYR A 51 -15.49 -7.68 6.71
N GLY A 52 -16.37 -6.80 7.18
CA GLY A 52 -17.70 -7.19 7.69
C GLY A 52 -17.69 -8.01 8.98
N LYS A 53 -16.56 -8.15 9.69
CA LYS A 53 -16.44 -8.91 10.95
C LYS A 53 -15.68 -8.12 12.00
N THR A 54 -15.65 -8.64 13.22
CA THR A 54 -14.99 -8.01 14.38
C THR A 54 -13.70 -8.70 14.79
N THR A 55 -13.28 -9.75 14.09
CA THR A 55 -12.10 -10.56 14.44
C THR A 55 -11.10 -10.61 13.29
N PHE A 56 -9.83 -10.77 13.61
CA PHE A 56 -8.78 -11.08 12.66
C PHE A 56 -9.00 -12.49 12.09
N PRO A 57 -8.93 -12.72 10.77
CA PRO A 57 -9.24 -13.99 10.15
C PRO A 57 -8.09 -15.00 10.29
N ASN A 58 -8.41 -16.29 10.46
CA ASN A 58 -7.42 -17.36 10.56
C ASN A 58 -6.61 -17.58 9.24
N GLY A 59 -7.06 -17.00 8.15
CA GLY A 59 -6.37 -17.08 6.85
C GLY A 59 -5.21 -16.10 6.70
N TRP A 60 -5.01 -15.23 7.67
CA TRP A 60 -3.88 -14.33 7.78
C TRP A 60 -3.07 -14.67 9.03
N GLU A 61 -1.79 -14.39 9.02
CA GLU A 61 -0.91 -14.65 10.15
C GLU A 61 0.05 -13.50 10.41
N ILE A 62 0.46 -13.36 11.67
CA ILE A 62 1.58 -12.51 12.07
C ILE A 62 2.79 -13.41 12.20
N THR A 63 3.80 -13.16 11.37
CA THR A 63 4.98 -14.00 11.32
C THR A 63 6.03 -13.60 12.36
N GLU A 64 6.96 -14.50 12.70
CA GLU A 64 8.03 -14.23 13.67
C GLU A 64 8.99 -13.12 13.23
N ASP A 65 9.12 -12.90 11.90
CA ASP A 65 9.92 -11.81 11.33
C ASP A 65 9.16 -10.47 11.24
N GLY A 66 7.98 -10.38 11.88
CA GLY A 66 7.23 -9.13 12.04
C GLY A 66 6.51 -8.70 10.76
N THR A 67 5.87 -9.61 10.05
CA THR A 67 5.04 -9.28 8.89
C THR A 67 3.59 -9.71 9.08
N ILE A 68 2.65 -8.99 8.48
CA ILE A 68 1.29 -9.49 8.20
C ILE A 68 1.39 -10.29 6.92
N HIS A 69 1.10 -11.58 6.97
CA HIS A 69 1.19 -12.50 5.85
C HIS A 69 -0.18 -13.09 5.51
N CYS A 70 -0.53 -13.05 4.24
CA CYS A 70 -1.63 -13.81 3.67
C CYS A 70 -1.04 -15.02 2.96
N PRO A 71 -1.07 -16.24 3.55
CA PRO A 71 -0.60 -17.44 2.88
C PRO A 71 -1.44 -17.77 1.66
N GLY A 72 -0.81 -18.16 0.57
CA GLY A 72 -1.50 -18.53 -0.67
C GLY A 72 -2.48 -19.69 -0.47
N SER A 73 -3.70 -19.52 -0.96
CA SER A 73 -4.73 -20.57 -0.98
C SER A 73 -4.93 -21.19 -2.37
N GLY A 74 -4.46 -20.49 -3.40
CA GLY A 74 -4.67 -20.86 -4.81
C GLY A 74 -6.13 -20.79 -5.28
N ARG A 75 -6.99 -20.05 -4.56
CA ARG A 75 -8.44 -20.01 -4.83
C ARG A 75 -8.95 -18.68 -5.36
N GLY A 76 -8.07 -17.70 -5.57
CA GLY A 76 -8.47 -16.34 -5.91
C GLY A 76 -9.13 -15.61 -4.74
N GLU A 77 -9.74 -14.48 -5.03
CA GLU A 77 -10.28 -13.54 -4.07
C GLU A 77 -11.24 -14.17 -3.05
N ALA A 78 -11.11 -13.77 -1.80
CA ALA A 78 -11.87 -14.33 -0.66
C ALA A 78 -11.88 -15.86 -0.58
N GLY A 79 -10.83 -16.48 -1.02
CA GLY A 79 -10.68 -17.87 -1.41
C GLY A 79 -10.86 -18.95 -0.36
N GLY A 80 -11.45 -18.70 0.79
CA GLY A 80 -11.67 -19.75 1.76
C GLY A 80 -12.48 -19.35 2.98
N LYS A 81 -12.86 -20.35 3.75
CA LYS A 81 -13.47 -20.15 5.06
C LYS A 81 -12.48 -19.43 5.97
N ASP A 82 -12.96 -18.41 6.68
CA ASP A 82 -12.17 -17.57 7.59
C ASP A 82 -11.00 -16.81 6.93
N ARG A 83 -11.13 -16.49 5.64
CA ARG A 83 -10.22 -15.67 4.84
C ARG A 83 -10.97 -14.42 4.33
N GLY A 84 -10.29 -13.64 3.48
CA GLY A 84 -10.80 -12.44 2.84
C GLY A 84 -10.01 -11.21 3.27
N ASP A 85 -10.39 -10.07 2.74
CA ASP A 85 -9.72 -8.80 2.99
C ASP A 85 -9.72 -8.42 4.46
N ILE A 86 -8.62 -7.83 4.92
CA ILE A 86 -8.52 -7.28 6.27
C ILE A 86 -8.53 -5.76 6.23
N LEU A 87 -9.11 -5.17 7.28
CA LEU A 87 -9.19 -3.73 7.49
C LEU A 87 -8.46 -3.33 8.76
N TYR A 88 -7.84 -2.15 8.78
CA TYR A 88 -7.55 -1.46 10.02
C TYR A 88 -8.86 -0.86 10.54
N GLY A 89 -9.51 -1.58 11.46
CA GLY A 89 -10.90 -1.35 11.85
C GLY A 89 -11.13 -0.35 12.97
N ASP A 90 -10.05 0.12 13.65
CA ASP A 90 -10.16 1.03 14.79
C ASP A 90 -10.54 2.45 14.37
N LYS A 91 -10.22 2.84 13.14
CA LYS A 91 -10.43 4.20 12.66
C LYS A 91 -10.56 4.28 11.14
N MET A 92 -11.39 5.21 10.66
CA MET A 92 -11.41 5.69 9.28
C MET A 92 -10.49 6.90 9.12
N PHE A 93 -9.93 7.09 7.93
CA PHE A 93 -9.01 8.17 7.58
C PHE A 93 -9.51 8.91 6.34
N GLY A 94 -9.45 10.25 6.36
CA GLY A 94 -9.85 11.10 5.23
C GLY A 94 -8.66 11.73 4.52
N ASN A 95 -7.98 12.69 5.18
CA ASN A 95 -6.73 13.25 4.68
C ASN A 95 -5.57 12.59 5.43
N PHE A 96 -4.72 11.88 4.70
CA PHE A 96 -3.65 11.09 5.33
C PHE A 96 -2.46 10.87 4.40
N HIS A 97 -1.36 10.43 4.99
CA HIS A 97 -0.19 9.89 4.34
C HIS A 97 0.08 8.50 4.92
N LEU A 98 -0.21 7.46 4.17
CA LEU A 98 0.05 6.06 4.50
C LEU A 98 1.39 5.64 3.91
N LYS A 99 2.18 4.90 4.67
CA LYS A 99 3.42 4.24 4.22
C LYS A 99 3.39 2.79 4.62
N LEU A 100 3.84 1.91 3.74
CA LEU A 100 4.05 0.50 4.05
C LEU A 100 5.03 -0.13 3.07
N GLU A 101 5.39 -1.36 3.37
CA GLU A 101 6.18 -2.20 2.47
C GLU A 101 5.41 -3.48 2.17
N TRP A 102 5.51 -3.94 0.91
CA TRP A 102 4.95 -5.20 0.49
C TRP A 102 5.98 -6.06 -0.25
N LYS A 103 5.78 -7.37 -0.16
CA LYS A 103 6.52 -8.39 -0.88
C LYS A 103 5.52 -9.43 -1.36
N ILE A 104 5.71 -9.98 -2.57
CA ILE A 104 4.76 -10.92 -3.17
C ILE A 104 5.47 -12.15 -3.74
N SER A 105 4.76 -13.28 -3.79
CA SER A 105 5.22 -14.51 -4.40
C SER A 105 5.12 -14.46 -5.92
N LYS A 106 5.72 -15.46 -6.58
CA LYS A 106 5.64 -15.61 -8.04
C LYS A 106 4.20 -15.83 -8.49
N GLY A 107 3.76 -15.01 -9.44
CA GLY A 107 2.40 -15.01 -9.96
C GLY A 107 1.37 -14.49 -8.96
N GLY A 108 1.81 -13.79 -7.91
CA GLY A 108 0.90 -13.30 -6.86
C GLY A 108 0.18 -12.01 -7.23
N ASN A 109 -1.00 -11.86 -6.60
CA ASN A 109 -1.89 -10.70 -6.69
C ASN A 109 -2.39 -10.33 -5.29
N SER A 110 -2.47 -9.05 -5.02
CA SER A 110 -3.03 -8.43 -3.81
C SER A 110 -3.28 -6.95 -4.07
N GLY A 111 -3.79 -6.21 -3.07
CA GLY A 111 -4.06 -4.79 -3.19
C GLY A 111 -4.01 -4.06 -1.84
N ILE A 112 -3.84 -2.74 -1.90
CA ILE A 112 -3.91 -1.85 -0.75
C ILE A 112 -5.09 -0.93 -1.00
N PHE A 113 -6.15 -1.11 -0.20
CA PHE A 113 -7.36 -0.31 -0.27
C PHE A 113 -7.29 0.91 0.64
N TYR A 114 -7.94 1.97 0.24
CA TYR A 114 -8.08 3.20 1.04
C TYR A 114 -9.42 3.87 0.79
N LEU A 115 -9.90 4.65 1.77
CA LEU A 115 -11.24 5.25 1.78
C LEU A 115 -12.37 4.22 1.65
N GLY A 116 -12.10 2.94 1.93
CA GLY A 116 -13.07 1.86 1.80
C GLY A 116 -14.19 1.95 2.83
N GLN A 117 -15.39 1.52 2.41
CA GLN A 117 -16.56 1.49 3.28
C GLN A 117 -17.03 0.06 3.50
N GLU A 118 -17.48 -0.23 4.71
CA GLU A 118 -18.27 -1.42 4.96
C GLU A 118 -19.74 -1.15 4.62
N ASN A 119 -20.33 -2.10 3.93
CA ASN A 119 -21.73 -2.02 3.51
C ASN A 119 -22.32 -3.43 3.53
N ASP A 120 -23.41 -3.63 4.28
CA ASP A 120 -24.06 -4.93 4.45
C ASP A 120 -24.54 -5.57 3.13
N SER A 121 -24.71 -4.77 2.08
CA SER A 121 -25.11 -5.26 0.75
C SER A 121 -23.93 -5.56 -0.20
N LEU A 122 -22.69 -5.31 0.24
CA LEU A 122 -21.48 -5.50 -0.55
C LEU A 122 -20.51 -6.45 0.19
N ASP A 123 -20.07 -7.49 -0.49
CA ASP A 123 -19.27 -8.56 0.14
C ASP A 123 -17.79 -8.25 0.29
N TYR A 124 -17.30 -7.17 -0.39
CA TYR A 124 -15.87 -6.88 -0.51
C TYR A 124 -15.60 -5.38 -0.44
N ILE A 125 -14.46 -5.01 0.17
CA ILE A 125 -14.03 -3.61 0.28
C ILE A 125 -13.79 -2.95 -1.09
N TRP A 126 -13.27 -3.67 -2.07
CA TRP A 126 -12.97 -3.15 -3.41
C TRP A 126 -14.21 -2.69 -4.19
N LYS A 127 -15.41 -3.04 -3.72
CA LYS A 127 -16.66 -2.50 -4.27
C LYS A 127 -16.92 -1.04 -3.88
N THR A 128 -16.15 -0.49 -2.95
CA THR A 128 -16.30 0.90 -2.47
C THR A 128 -14.98 1.67 -2.43
N ALA A 129 -13.86 0.99 -2.55
CA ALA A 129 -12.52 1.54 -2.31
C ALA A 129 -11.69 1.65 -3.58
N PRO A 130 -10.96 2.75 -3.79
CA PRO A 130 -9.81 2.76 -4.67
C PRO A 130 -8.72 1.79 -4.17
N GLU A 131 -7.96 1.24 -5.11
CA GLU A 131 -6.94 0.23 -4.84
C GLU A 131 -5.60 0.62 -5.47
N MET A 132 -4.54 0.63 -4.65
CA MET A 132 -3.17 0.59 -5.15
C MET A 132 -2.78 -0.87 -5.36
N GLN A 133 -2.56 -1.25 -6.62
CA GLN A 133 -2.31 -2.63 -7.00
C GLN A 133 -0.98 -3.17 -6.46
N VAL A 134 -0.99 -4.42 -5.99
CA VAL A 134 0.16 -5.22 -5.59
C VAL A 134 0.20 -6.47 -6.46
N LEU A 135 1.20 -6.58 -7.36
CA LEU A 135 1.20 -7.61 -8.39
C LEU A 135 2.62 -8.07 -8.77
N ASP A 136 2.75 -9.35 -9.09
CA ASP A 136 3.87 -9.82 -9.90
C ASP A 136 3.63 -9.47 -11.37
N ASN A 137 4.19 -8.36 -11.82
CA ASN A 137 3.99 -7.84 -13.17
C ASN A 137 4.52 -8.76 -14.29
N ILE A 138 5.34 -9.77 -13.95
CA ILE A 138 5.95 -10.67 -14.94
C ILE A 138 5.13 -11.93 -15.12
N ASN A 139 4.66 -12.52 -14.03
CA ASN A 139 4.08 -13.86 -14.06
C ASN A 139 2.55 -13.88 -13.85
N HIS A 140 1.95 -12.82 -13.28
CA HIS A 140 0.50 -12.79 -13.11
C HIS A 140 -0.20 -12.35 -14.41
N PRO A 141 -1.26 -13.04 -14.86
CA PRO A 141 -1.93 -12.74 -16.13
C PRO A 141 -2.58 -11.34 -16.15
N ASP A 142 -3.00 -10.80 -15.01
CA ASP A 142 -3.64 -9.50 -14.91
C ASP A 142 -2.71 -8.34 -15.31
N ALA A 143 -1.38 -8.52 -15.21
CA ALA A 143 -0.40 -7.54 -15.66
C ALA A 143 -0.55 -7.14 -17.14
N ASN A 144 -1.04 -8.08 -17.96
CA ASN A 144 -1.27 -7.91 -19.40
C ASN A 144 -2.76 -7.73 -19.75
N ALA A 145 -3.64 -7.74 -18.75
CA ALA A 145 -5.05 -7.41 -18.87
C ALA A 145 -5.25 -5.90 -18.68
N GLY A 146 -6.46 -5.40 -18.96
CA GLY A 146 -6.74 -3.98 -18.85
C GLY A 146 -6.14 -3.15 -19.98
N ILE A 147 -5.82 -1.88 -19.72
CA ILE A 147 -5.37 -0.90 -20.72
C ILE A 147 -4.06 -0.27 -20.26
N ALA A 148 -3.04 -0.27 -21.13
CA ALA A 148 -1.76 0.41 -20.93
C ALA A 148 -1.06 0.07 -19.58
N GLY A 149 -1.27 -1.13 -19.02
CA GLY A 149 -0.67 -1.55 -17.76
C GLY A 149 -1.38 -1.04 -16.50
N ASN A 150 -2.63 -0.58 -16.61
CA ASN A 150 -3.40 -0.05 -15.47
C ASN A 150 -3.80 -1.10 -14.42
N ARG A 151 -3.33 -2.35 -14.57
CA ARG A 151 -3.45 -3.43 -13.57
C ARG A 151 -2.10 -3.92 -13.06
N GLN A 152 -1.01 -3.22 -13.39
CA GLN A 152 0.31 -3.51 -12.86
C GLN A 152 0.49 -2.91 -11.46
N ALA A 153 1.48 -3.42 -10.72
CA ALA A 153 1.79 -2.94 -9.37
C ALA A 153 1.97 -1.42 -9.31
N GLY A 154 1.44 -0.78 -8.27
CA GLY A 154 1.46 0.67 -8.08
C GLY A 154 0.35 1.43 -8.79
N SER A 155 -0.33 0.84 -9.77
CA SER A 155 -1.46 1.45 -10.50
C SER A 155 -2.64 1.76 -9.55
N LEU A 156 -3.45 2.75 -9.91
CA LEU A 156 -4.84 2.77 -9.47
C LEU A 156 -5.56 1.70 -10.30
N TYR A 157 -5.83 0.56 -9.67
CA TYR A 157 -6.27 -0.66 -10.34
C TYR A 157 -7.40 -0.42 -11.35
N ASP A 158 -7.18 -0.91 -12.58
CA ASP A 158 -8.10 -0.84 -13.72
C ASP A 158 -8.47 0.58 -14.20
N LEU A 159 -7.85 1.63 -13.63
CA LEU A 159 -8.09 3.04 -13.95
C LEU A 159 -6.83 3.73 -14.48
N TYR A 160 -5.85 4.04 -13.63
CA TYR A 160 -4.61 4.73 -14.02
C TYR A 160 -3.39 3.82 -13.92
N PRO A 161 -2.57 3.67 -14.98
CA PRO A 161 -1.32 2.92 -14.91
C PRO A 161 -0.29 3.62 -14.04
N ALA A 162 0.55 2.83 -13.34
CA ALA A 162 1.74 3.35 -12.68
C ALA A 162 2.81 3.74 -13.72
N VAL A 163 3.22 5.01 -13.73
CA VAL A 163 4.24 5.56 -14.64
C VAL A 163 5.18 6.48 -13.86
N PRO A 164 6.49 6.16 -13.78
CA PRO A 164 7.14 4.97 -14.34
C PRO A 164 6.74 3.69 -13.61
N GLN A 165 6.79 2.55 -14.29
CA GLN A 165 6.65 1.25 -13.64
C GLN A 165 8.00 0.88 -13.02
N ASN A 166 8.09 0.91 -11.69
CA ASN A 166 9.32 0.71 -10.92
C ASN A 166 9.20 -0.35 -9.81
N ALA A 167 8.19 -1.25 -9.92
CA ALA A 167 8.06 -2.36 -8.99
C ALA A 167 9.30 -3.26 -9.04
N LYS A 168 9.79 -3.65 -7.85
CA LYS A 168 10.90 -4.58 -7.72
C LYS A 168 10.46 -6.00 -8.03
N PRO A 169 11.41 -6.89 -8.38
CA PRO A 169 11.12 -8.29 -8.65
C PRO A 169 10.45 -9.03 -7.50
N VAL A 170 9.80 -10.15 -7.83
CA VAL A 170 9.23 -11.12 -6.88
C VAL A 170 10.21 -11.45 -5.76
N GLY A 171 9.71 -11.47 -4.54
CA GLY A 171 10.49 -11.77 -3.33
C GLY A 171 11.26 -10.57 -2.76
N GLU A 172 11.27 -9.43 -3.44
CA GLU A 172 11.86 -8.20 -2.93
C GLU A 172 10.82 -7.29 -2.28
N TRP A 173 11.25 -6.50 -1.29
CA TRP A 173 10.40 -5.53 -0.62
C TRP A 173 10.24 -4.26 -1.46
N ASN A 174 9.01 -3.92 -1.81
CA ASN A 174 8.62 -2.65 -2.40
C ASN A 174 8.17 -1.70 -1.30
N GLN A 175 8.66 -0.47 -1.33
CA GLN A 175 8.21 0.61 -0.45
C GLN A 175 7.14 1.40 -1.18
N VAL A 176 5.98 1.59 -0.54
CA VAL A 176 4.90 2.37 -1.13
C VAL A 176 4.33 3.38 -0.16
N GLU A 177 3.80 4.44 -0.74
CA GLU A 177 3.09 5.48 -0.02
C GLU A 177 1.80 5.83 -0.77
N ILE A 178 0.74 6.05 -0.01
CA ILE A 178 -0.53 6.60 -0.52
C ILE A 178 -0.78 7.88 0.24
N LYS A 179 -0.86 8.99 -0.49
CA LYS A 179 -1.21 10.27 0.10
C LYS A 179 -2.57 10.72 -0.42
N VAL A 180 -3.48 11.04 0.49
CA VAL A 180 -4.78 11.62 0.19
C VAL A 180 -4.88 12.97 0.88
N TYR A 181 -5.15 14.02 0.11
CA TYR A 181 -5.32 15.35 0.67
C TYR A 181 -6.34 16.17 -0.14
N LYS A 182 -7.48 16.46 0.46
CA LYS A 182 -8.58 17.25 -0.15
C LYS A 182 -8.97 16.75 -1.54
N GLY A 183 -9.09 15.42 -1.70
CA GLY A 183 -9.44 14.77 -2.95
C GLY A 183 -8.29 14.47 -3.90
N SER A 184 -7.15 15.13 -3.77
CA SER A 184 -5.94 14.73 -4.52
C SER A 184 -5.35 13.47 -3.92
N VAL A 185 -4.96 12.54 -4.78
CA VAL A 185 -4.39 11.24 -4.41
C VAL A 185 -3.09 11.02 -5.17
N TRP A 186 -2.08 10.56 -4.47
CA TRP A 186 -0.79 10.15 -5.04
C TRP A 186 -0.46 8.72 -4.62
N HIS A 187 -0.10 7.87 -5.58
CA HIS A 187 0.62 6.64 -5.33
C HIS A 187 2.11 6.89 -5.54
N ILE A 188 2.89 6.57 -4.55
CA ILE A 188 4.35 6.67 -4.59
C ILE A 188 4.89 5.26 -4.42
N GLN A 189 5.72 4.79 -5.35
CA GLN A 189 6.31 3.47 -5.31
C GLN A 189 7.83 3.58 -5.45
N ASN A 190 8.54 2.97 -4.51
CA ASN A 190 10.01 2.98 -4.46
C ASN A 190 10.62 4.38 -4.61
N GLY A 191 9.99 5.38 -3.96
CA GLY A 191 10.45 6.76 -3.90
C GLY A 191 10.00 7.66 -5.05
N GLU A 192 9.25 7.15 -6.04
CA GLU A 192 8.73 7.93 -7.17
C GLU A 192 7.21 7.98 -7.17
N THR A 193 6.63 9.15 -7.45
CA THR A 193 5.19 9.28 -7.70
C THR A 193 4.88 8.60 -9.03
N VAL A 194 4.06 7.56 -8.98
CA VAL A 194 3.71 6.74 -10.16
C VAL A 194 2.28 6.95 -10.64
N VAL A 195 1.39 7.44 -9.76
CA VAL A 195 0.02 7.83 -10.09
C VAL A 195 -0.31 9.11 -9.33
N GLU A 196 -1.02 10.03 -10.01
CA GLU A 196 -1.64 11.20 -9.40
C GLU A 196 -3.01 11.43 -10.02
N TYR A 197 -4.03 11.67 -9.20
CA TYR A 197 -5.39 11.95 -9.67
C TYR A 197 -6.19 12.74 -8.62
N HIS A 198 -7.38 13.21 -9.01
CA HIS A 198 -8.27 13.94 -8.13
C HIS A 198 -9.66 13.31 -8.10
N LEU A 199 -10.10 12.90 -6.91
CA LEU A 199 -11.44 12.37 -6.65
C LEU A 199 -12.51 13.45 -6.84
N TRP A 200 -13.75 13.03 -7.08
CA TRP A 200 -14.96 13.85 -7.08
C TRP A 200 -14.97 14.95 -8.15
N THR A 201 -14.20 14.78 -9.22
CA THR A 201 -14.22 15.66 -10.39
C THR A 201 -15.04 15.07 -11.53
N PRO A 202 -15.47 15.86 -12.53
CA PRO A 202 -16.08 15.30 -13.74
C PRO A 202 -15.18 14.28 -14.42
N GLU A 203 -13.86 14.54 -14.49
CA GLU A 203 -12.86 13.64 -15.10
C GLU A 203 -12.78 12.30 -14.36
N TRP A 204 -12.89 12.33 -13.01
CA TRP A 204 -12.99 11.13 -12.20
C TRP A 204 -14.24 10.31 -12.54
N ASN A 205 -15.39 10.97 -12.61
CA ASN A 205 -16.66 10.32 -12.92
C ASN A 205 -16.66 9.70 -14.32
N ASP A 206 -16.11 10.41 -15.32
CA ASP A 206 -15.98 9.92 -16.69
C ASP A 206 -15.03 8.71 -16.78
N LEU A 207 -13.91 8.76 -16.06
CA LEU A 207 -12.95 7.66 -15.97
C LEU A 207 -13.60 6.40 -15.39
N VAL A 208 -14.29 6.52 -14.25
CA VAL A 208 -14.99 5.41 -13.61
C VAL A 208 -16.12 4.87 -14.49
N ALA A 209 -16.90 5.76 -15.12
CA ALA A 209 -17.98 5.36 -16.03
C ALA A 209 -17.50 4.52 -17.22
N GLY A 210 -16.26 4.75 -17.69
CA GLY A 210 -15.61 3.98 -18.74
C GLY A 210 -14.99 2.64 -18.29
N SER A 211 -15.03 2.32 -17.01
CA SER A 211 -14.43 1.14 -16.39
C SER A 211 -15.43 0.02 -16.11
N LYS A 212 -14.95 -1.08 -15.50
CA LYS A 212 -15.81 -2.19 -15.04
C LYS A 212 -16.61 -1.87 -13.76
N PHE A 213 -16.19 -0.86 -12.97
CA PHE A 213 -16.67 -0.63 -11.62
C PHE A 213 -18.16 -0.32 -11.51
N PRO A 214 -18.80 0.47 -12.42
CA PRO A 214 -20.24 0.73 -12.33
C PRO A 214 -21.12 -0.52 -12.45
N ALA A 215 -20.64 -1.57 -13.13
CA ALA A 215 -21.34 -2.85 -13.19
C ALA A 215 -21.27 -3.65 -11.89
N LEU A 216 -20.27 -3.37 -11.04
CA LEU A 216 -20.04 -4.01 -9.74
C LEU A 216 -20.73 -3.25 -8.60
N ASN A 217 -20.69 -1.95 -8.65
CA ASN A 217 -21.38 -1.02 -7.77
C ASN A 217 -21.68 0.27 -8.55
N PRO A 218 -22.95 0.59 -8.87
CA PRO A 218 -23.30 1.81 -9.61
C PRO A 218 -22.83 3.12 -8.92
N ALA A 219 -22.66 3.10 -7.59
CA ALA A 219 -22.17 4.23 -6.80
C ALA A 219 -20.65 4.19 -6.57
N TRP A 220 -19.88 3.38 -7.30
CA TRP A 220 -18.44 3.22 -7.05
C TRP A 220 -17.65 4.52 -7.21
N ALA A 221 -18.08 5.43 -8.08
CA ALA A 221 -17.46 6.74 -8.26
C ALA A 221 -17.62 7.66 -7.04
N ASP A 222 -18.62 7.41 -6.19
CA ASP A 222 -18.94 8.20 -5.00
C ASP A 222 -18.05 7.77 -3.82
N VAL A 223 -16.72 7.82 -4.02
CA VAL A 223 -15.76 7.48 -2.98
C VAL A 223 -16.00 8.35 -1.76
N ALA A 224 -16.06 7.72 -0.58
CA ALA A 224 -16.28 8.43 0.68
C ALA A 224 -15.11 9.38 1.01
N SER A 225 -15.39 10.47 1.73
CA SER A 225 -14.35 11.43 2.15
C SER A 225 -13.44 10.92 3.27
N GLU A 226 -13.85 9.85 3.96
CA GLU A 226 -13.06 9.10 4.94
C GLU A 226 -13.44 7.62 4.85
N GLY A 227 -12.51 6.73 5.15
CA GLY A 227 -12.76 5.30 5.09
C GLY A 227 -11.61 4.47 5.66
N TYR A 228 -11.78 3.17 5.63
CA TYR A 228 -10.82 2.21 6.14
C TYR A 228 -9.64 2.04 5.18
N ILE A 229 -8.48 1.70 5.77
CA ILE A 229 -7.34 1.13 5.08
C ILE A 229 -7.50 -0.39 5.08
N GLY A 230 -7.27 -1.02 3.93
CA GLY A 230 -7.42 -2.47 3.79
C GLY A 230 -6.28 -3.14 3.02
N LEU A 231 -6.13 -4.44 3.23
CA LEU A 231 -5.19 -5.32 2.53
C LEU A 231 -5.95 -6.50 1.93
N GLN A 232 -5.67 -6.80 0.66
CA GLN A 232 -6.44 -7.80 -0.10
C GLN A 232 -5.92 -9.22 0.08
N ASP A 233 -6.85 -10.15 0.28
CA ASP A 233 -6.66 -11.59 0.10
C ASP A 233 -7.13 -12.00 -1.31
N HIS A 234 -6.21 -12.06 -2.26
CA HIS A 234 -6.50 -12.55 -3.61
C HIS A 234 -6.16 -14.04 -3.79
N GLY A 235 -5.81 -14.74 -2.70
CA GLY A 235 -5.50 -16.16 -2.70
C GLY A 235 -4.03 -16.49 -2.97
N ASP A 236 -3.16 -15.49 -2.99
CA ASP A 236 -1.73 -15.63 -3.21
C ASP A 236 -0.91 -15.22 -1.98
N ASP A 237 0.34 -15.70 -1.90
CA ASP A 237 1.23 -15.29 -0.82
C ASP A 237 1.66 -13.84 -0.97
N VAL A 238 1.35 -13.03 0.03
CA VAL A 238 1.76 -11.63 0.13
C VAL A 238 2.12 -11.28 1.57
N TRP A 239 3.13 -10.44 1.74
CA TRP A 239 3.64 -9.98 3.05
C TRP A 239 3.61 -8.46 3.10
N PHE A 240 3.18 -7.92 4.26
CA PHE A 240 3.15 -6.49 4.54
C PHE A 240 3.88 -6.19 5.85
N ARG A 241 4.58 -5.05 5.90
CA ARG A 241 5.24 -4.54 7.11
C ARG A 241 5.42 -3.02 7.07
N ASN A 242 5.94 -2.45 8.15
CA ASN A 242 6.20 -1.01 8.27
C ASN A 242 4.95 -0.15 7.97
N ILE A 243 3.77 -0.65 8.36
CA ILE A 243 2.50 0.02 8.10
C ILE A 243 2.34 1.17 9.08
N LYS A 244 2.42 2.39 8.58
CA LYS A 244 2.30 3.61 9.38
C LYS A 244 1.55 4.69 8.64
N ILE A 245 0.84 5.53 9.38
CA ILE A 245 -0.01 6.59 8.83
C ILE A 245 0.20 7.91 9.59
N LYS A 246 0.01 9.00 8.88
CA LYS A 246 -0.08 10.34 9.44
C LYS A 246 -1.32 11.02 8.91
N GLU A 247 -2.13 11.61 9.77
CA GLU A 247 -3.24 12.49 9.38
C GLU A 247 -2.71 13.86 8.92
N LEU A 248 -3.37 14.46 7.90
CA LEU A 248 -2.95 15.71 7.23
C LEU A 248 -3.96 16.85 7.45
#